data_12853b4ad72aabe79860d9c344294eba
#
_entry.id   12853b4ad72aabe79860d9c344294eba
#
_cell.length_a   1.000
_cell.length_b   1.000
_cell.length_c   1.000
_cell.angle_alpha   90.00
_cell.angle_beta   90.00
_cell.angle_gamma   90.00
#
_symmetry.space_group_name_H-M   'P 1'
#
loop_
_entity.id
_entity.type
_entity.pdbx_description
1 polymer ?
#
loop_
_entity_poly.entity_id
_entity_poly.type
_entity_poly.pdbx_seq_one_letter_code
_entity_poly.pdbx_strand_id
1 'polypeptide(L)'
;APLFVTVFGWGCFHSSSTPSQRYLRAGFLLLSQLVINLTAPHLFDAFTPGVLTLFAVLILIQPLWVSPFKNYHERKDFILWASIFATLAIVYFVSGLQGSNEWDDRIEVPSTIIWFSHLLLTGTYPLFPWLIFAMLGSWIASQKNSRLTFPVTKGTATSLSMGLGFCIATLVYSEKNSIDWARPRGDAILTFYPANAPFLIAALTGVAILWMLIQNVKSTRLNPLGKLSLSVYLLHFFPIGLSHTFDENNDWSFETSLFAVLIYTLIWIPIAMVWSRLIPKMSAEYALRTLTKKLVKQ
;
A
#
# COMPACT_ATOMS: atom_id res chain seq x y z
N ALA A 1 2.91 -3.69 0.46
CA ALA A 1 1.99 -2.57 0.64
C ALA A 1 2.57 -1.24 0.11
N PRO A 2 3.83 -0.80 0.41
CA PRO A 2 4.37 0.50 -0.06
C PRO A 2 4.28 0.71 -1.57
N LEU A 3 4.73 -0.25 -2.37
CA LEU A 3 4.64 -0.17 -3.84
C LEU A 3 3.19 -0.07 -4.32
N PHE A 4 2.26 -0.79 -3.69
CA PHE A 4 0.85 -0.77 -4.04
C PHE A 4 0.21 0.61 -3.80
N VAL A 5 0.51 1.23 -2.66
CA VAL A 5 0.08 2.61 -2.37
C VAL A 5 0.72 3.61 -3.33
N THR A 6 1.99 3.40 -3.73
CA THR A 6 2.66 4.25 -4.71
C THR A 6 2.01 4.16 -6.10
N VAL A 7 1.73 2.95 -6.58
CA VAL A 7 1.01 2.74 -7.86
C VAL A 7 -0.38 3.35 -7.82
N PHE A 8 -1.08 3.22 -6.68
CA PHE A 8 -2.37 3.86 -6.47
C PHE A 8 -2.27 5.39 -6.57
N GLY A 9 -1.26 6.00 -5.93
CA GLY A 9 -0.99 7.43 -5.99
C GLY A 9 -0.68 7.92 -7.41
N TRP A 10 0.08 7.14 -8.17
CA TRP A 10 0.30 7.38 -9.60
C TRP A 10 -1.02 7.39 -10.40
N GLY A 11 -1.90 6.43 -10.14
CA GLY A 11 -3.24 6.38 -10.74
C GLY A 11 -4.11 7.58 -10.38
N CYS A 12 -4.07 8.02 -9.13
CA CYS A 12 -4.79 9.21 -8.66
C CYS A 12 -4.37 10.49 -9.38
N PHE A 13 -3.08 10.65 -9.69
CA PHE A 13 -2.58 11.81 -10.45
C PHE A 13 -3.23 11.90 -11.84
N HIS A 14 -3.41 10.77 -12.52
CA HIS A 14 -4.02 10.71 -13.85
C HIS A 14 -5.56 10.72 -13.83
N SER A 15 -6.15 10.59 -12.65
CA SER A 15 -7.60 10.57 -12.51
C SER A 15 -8.20 11.99 -12.58
N SER A 16 -9.25 12.15 -13.38
CA SER A 16 -10.07 13.37 -13.48
C SER A 16 -11.47 13.16 -12.90
N SER A 17 -11.59 12.40 -11.78
CA SER A 17 -12.88 12.05 -11.20
C SER A 17 -13.58 13.24 -10.55
N THR A 18 -14.90 13.34 -10.77
CA THR A 18 -15.78 14.32 -10.09
C THR A 18 -15.91 13.96 -8.60
N PRO A 19 -16.34 14.92 -7.74
CA PRO A 19 -16.60 14.62 -6.33
C PRO A 19 -17.53 13.43 -6.13
N SER A 20 -18.64 13.38 -6.86
CA SER A 20 -19.61 12.26 -6.76
C SER A 20 -18.99 10.91 -7.12
N GLN A 21 -18.12 10.87 -8.12
CA GLN A 21 -17.39 9.65 -8.48
C GLN A 21 -16.37 9.25 -7.40
N ARG A 22 -15.75 10.22 -6.72
CA ARG A 22 -14.84 9.96 -5.58
C ARG A 22 -15.60 9.37 -4.40
N TYR A 23 -16.75 9.94 -4.03
CA TYR A 23 -17.60 9.40 -2.96
C TYR A 23 -18.05 7.96 -3.27
N LEU A 24 -18.50 7.68 -4.49
CA LEU A 24 -18.90 6.34 -4.88
C LEU A 24 -17.73 5.34 -4.78
N ARG A 25 -16.56 5.71 -5.31
CA ARG A 25 -15.36 4.85 -5.26
C ARG A 25 -14.91 4.61 -3.82
N ALA A 26 -14.92 5.63 -3.00
CA ALA A 26 -14.57 5.50 -1.59
C ALA A 26 -15.56 4.58 -0.85
N GLY A 27 -16.87 4.77 -1.04
CA GLY A 27 -17.90 3.90 -0.47
C GLY A 27 -17.75 2.44 -0.91
N PHE A 28 -17.45 2.21 -2.20
CA PHE A 28 -17.19 0.87 -2.72
C PHE A 28 -15.97 0.21 -2.04
N LEU A 29 -14.89 0.96 -1.84
CA LEU A 29 -13.68 0.45 -1.17
C LEU A 29 -13.92 0.19 0.31
N LEU A 30 -14.69 1.03 1.01
CA LEU A 30 -15.07 0.80 2.41
C LEU A 30 -15.91 -0.47 2.56
N LEU A 31 -16.90 -0.68 1.69
CA LEU A 31 -17.67 -1.93 1.66
C LEU A 31 -16.79 -3.14 1.33
N SER A 32 -15.84 -2.98 0.42
CA SER A 32 -14.89 -4.04 0.08
C SER A 32 -13.98 -4.39 1.27
N GLN A 33 -13.56 -3.39 2.07
CA GLN A 33 -12.79 -3.65 3.29
C GLN A 33 -13.63 -4.42 4.31
N LEU A 34 -14.89 -4.05 4.49
CA LEU A 34 -15.80 -4.77 5.39
C LEU A 34 -15.94 -6.25 4.97
N VAL A 35 -16.06 -6.52 3.66
CA VAL A 35 -16.12 -7.89 3.14
C VAL A 35 -14.84 -8.67 3.48
N ILE A 36 -13.66 -8.07 3.33
CA ILE A 36 -12.38 -8.70 3.72
C ILE A 36 -12.39 -9.04 5.21
N ASN A 37 -12.73 -8.08 6.06
CA ASN A 37 -12.71 -8.26 7.51
C ASN A 37 -13.65 -9.40 7.93
N LEU A 38 -14.85 -9.46 7.35
CA LEU A 38 -15.81 -10.53 7.61
C LEU A 38 -15.38 -11.90 7.05
N THR A 39 -14.52 -11.91 6.03
CA THR A 39 -14.00 -13.16 5.44
C THR A 39 -12.83 -13.74 6.25
N ALA A 40 -12.08 -12.88 6.94
CA ALA A 40 -10.93 -13.26 7.74
C ALA A 40 -11.04 -12.72 9.19
N PRO A 41 -12.04 -13.19 9.97
CA PRO A 41 -12.31 -12.67 11.32
C PRO A 41 -11.21 -13.00 12.34
N HIS A 42 -10.33 -13.95 12.04
CA HIS A 42 -9.14 -14.27 12.83
C HIS A 42 -8.01 -13.23 12.66
N LEU A 43 -8.07 -12.41 11.61
CA LEU A 43 -7.07 -11.38 11.35
C LEU A 43 -7.57 -9.97 11.68
N PHE A 44 -8.86 -9.72 11.59
CA PHE A 44 -9.42 -8.38 11.68
C PHE A 44 -10.77 -8.36 12.37
N ASP A 45 -11.01 -7.34 13.18
CA ASP A 45 -12.36 -6.98 13.57
C ASP A 45 -13.18 -6.53 12.35
N ALA A 46 -14.51 -6.65 12.43
CA ALA A 46 -15.41 -6.32 11.33
C ALA A 46 -15.19 -4.89 10.78
N PHE A 47 -14.87 -3.95 11.64
CA PHE A 47 -14.70 -2.53 11.28
C PHE A 47 -13.24 -2.08 11.26
N THR A 48 -12.26 -2.98 11.33
CA THR A 48 -10.83 -2.60 11.27
C THR A 48 -10.53 -1.84 9.99
N PRO A 49 -9.95 -0.61 10.08
CA PRO A 49 -9.50 0.13 8.91
C PRO A 49 -8.27 -0.53 8.29
N GLY A 50 -8.43 -1.16 7.13
CA GLY A 50 -7.32 -1.75 6.37
C GLY A 50 -6.87 -0.89 5.19
N VAL A 51 -6.12 -1.49 4.27
CA VAL A 51 -5.54 -0.77 3.11
C VAL A 51 -6.59 -0.22 2.15
N LEU A 52 -7.75 -0.87 1.98
CA LEU A 52 -8.81 -0.32 1.14
C LEU A 52 -9.50 0.89 1.80
N THR A 53 -9.55 0.93 3.13
CA THR A 53 -9.98 2.11 3.87
C THR A 53 -9.01 3.27 3.67
N LEU A 54 -7.70 3.01 3.72
CA LEU A 54 -6.68 4.01 3.35
C LEU A 54 -6.92 4.54 1.93
N PHE A 55 -7.15 3.67 0.94
CA PHE A 55 -7.41 4.10 -0.43
C PHE A 55 -8.70 4.91 -0.56
N ALA A 56 -9.74 4.55 0.19
CA ALA A 56 -10.98 5.32 0.22
C ALA A 56 -10.73 6.75 0.71
N VAL A 57 -10.00 6.92 1.80
CA VAL A 57 -9.62 8.23 2.32
C VAL A 57 -8.76 9.00 1.34
N LEU A 58 -7.73 8.37 0.78
CA LEU A 58 -6.85 8.99 -0.22
C LEU A 58 -7.64 9.49 -1.44
N ILE A 59 -8.68 8.78 -1.90
CA ILE A 59 -9.57 9.23 -2.98
C ILE A 59 -10.39 10.45 -2.54
N LEU A 60 -10.93 10.45 -1.33
CA LEU A 60 -11.75 11.56 -0.83
C LEU A 60 -10.94 12.85 -0.72
N ILE A 61 -9.73 12.76 -0.16
CA ILE A 61 -8.83 13.91 0.00
C ILE A 61 -7.87 14.11 -1.20
N GLN A 62 -8.08 13.40 -2.32
CA GLN A 62 -7.22 13.47 -3.52
C GLN A 62 -6.85 14.89 -3.93
N PRO A 63 -7.76 15.89 -3.95
CA PRO A 63 -7.39 17.25 -4.34
C PRO A 63 -6.32 17.88 -3.44
N LEU A 64 -6.28 17.52 -2.16
CA LEU A 64 -5.34 18.11 -1.20
C LEU A 64 -3.88 17.70 -1.48
N TRP A 65 -3.65 16.45 -1.77
CA TRP A 65 -2.28 15.91 -1.91
C TRP A 65 -1.83 15.71 -3.36
N VAL A 66 -2.75 15.68 -4.35
CA VAL A 66 -2.41 15.60 -5.78
C VAL A 66 -2.23 16.97 -6.42
N SER A 67 -3.07 17.98 -6.05
CA SER A 67 -3.02 19.31 -6.65
C SER A 67 -1.66 20.00 -6.55
N PRO A 68 -0.90 19.87 -5.46
CA PRO A 68 0.44 20.46 -5.40
C PRO A 68 1.36 20.01 -6.52
N PHE A 69 1.32 18.71 -6.89
CA PHE A 69 2.13 18.16 -7.99
C PHE A 69 1.62 18.56 -9.39
N LYS A 70 0.32 18.89 -9.52
CA LYS A 70 -0.27 19.37 -10.78
C LYS A 70 -0.02 20.88 -10.99
N ASN A 71 -0.15 21.66 -9.93
CA ASN A 71 -0.18 23.12 -10.01
C ASN A 71 1.22 23.75 -9.87
N TYR A 72 2.11 23.15 -9.05
CA TYR A 72 3.43 23.72 -8.75
C TYR A 72 4.54 22.90 -9.41
N HIS A 73 4.57 22.91 -10.73
CA HIS A 73 5.46 22.06 -11.53
C HIS A 73 6.95 22.24 -11.24
N GLU A 74 7.37 23.47 -10.91
CA GLU A 74 8.76 23.78 -10.57
C GLU A 74 9.13 23.40 -9.13
N ARG A 75 8.16 23.27 -8.24
CA ARG A 75 8.35 22.98 -6.81
C ARG A 75 8.03 21.53 -6.43
N LYS A 76 7.65 20.69 -7.37
CA LYS A 76 7.22 19.31 -7.12
C LYS A 76 8.25 18.46 -6.35
N ASP A 77 9.54 18.64 -6.68
CA ASP A 77 10.63 17.92 -6.01
C ASP A 77 10.78 18.41 -4.57
N PHE A 78 10.73 19.72 -4.35
CA PHE A 78 10.72 20.30 -3.01
C PHE A 78 9.52 19.81 -2.17
N ILE A 79 8.32 19.78 -2.76
CA ILE A 79 7.10 19.33 -2.07
C ILE A 79 7.27 17.87 -1.63
N LEU A 80 7.77 16.99 -2.50
CA LEU A 80 8.00 15.59 -2.14
C LEU A 80 9.03 15.48 -1.01
N TRP A 81 10.22 16.09 -1.17
CA TRP A 81 11.29 15.97 -0.19
C TRP A 81 10.92 16.57 1.15
N ALA A 82 10.29 17.74 1.16
CA ALA A 82 9.78 18.35 2.39
C ALA A 82 8.77 17.44 3.09
N SER A 83 7.87 16.78 2.34
CA SER A 83 6.91 15.84 2.90
C SER A 83 7.57 14.58 3.45
N ILE A 84 8.59 14.04 2.77
CA ILE A 84 9.38 12.89 3.27
C ILE A 84 10.07 13.28 4.57
N PHE A 85 10.82 14.38 4.59
CA PHE A 85 11.55 14.81 5.80
C PHE A 85 10.61 15.12 6.96
N ALA A 86 9.51 15.81 6.72
CA ALA A 86 8.50 16.08 7.75
C ALA A 86 7.91 14.77 8.31
N THR A 87 7.57 13.82 7.44
CA THR A 87 7.02 12.53 7.86
C THR A 87 8.05 11.76 8.70
N LEU A 88 9.30 11.66 8.25
CA LEU A 88 10.36 10.97 8.99
C LEU A 88 10.65 11.63 10.34
N ALA A 89 10.68 12.96 10.39
CA ALA A 89 10.89 13.70 11.63
C ALA A 89 9.74 13.46 12.63
N ILE A 90 8.49 13.55 12.18
CA ILE A 90 7.32 13.29 13.05
C ILE A 90 7.35 11.84 13.56
N VAL A 91 7.58 10.86 12.70
CA VAL A 91 7.66 9.44 13.09
C VAL A 91 8.79 9.20 14.09
N TYR A 92 9.93 9.87 13.93
CA TYR A 92 11.08 9.70 14.82
C TYR A 92 10.88 10.39 16.17
N PHE A 93 10.48 11.67 16.17
CA PHE A 93 10.37 12.47 17.40
C PHE A 93 9.08 12.27 18.17
N VAL A 94 8.01 11.81 17.50
CA VAL A 94 6.67 11.66 18.09
C VAL A 94 6.13 10.24 17.81
N SER A 95 6.97 9.23 18.01
CA SER A 95 6.65 7.82 17.76
C SER A 95 5.39 7.34 18.50
N GLY A 96 5.11 7.87 19.69
CA GLY A 96 3.91 7.55 20.46
C GLY A 96 2.57 7.86 19.76
N LEU A 97 2.57 8.71 18.73
CA LEU A 97 1.37 8.97 17.91
C LEU A 97 0.91 7.73 17.11
N GLN A 98 1.80 6.78 16.85
CA GLN A 98 1.48 5.62 16.04
C GLN A 98 0.86 4.46 16.83
N GLY A 99 0.66 4.62 18.13
CA GLY A 99 0.04 3.63 19.00
C GLY A 99 0.95 2.46 19.37
N SER A 100 0.36 1.41 19.91
CA SER A 100 1.01 0.21 20.43
C SER A 100 1.68 -0.63 19.33
N ASN A 101 2.63 -1.49 19.74
CA ASN A 101 3.22 -2.54 18.91
C ASN A 101 2.34 -3.81 18.86
N GLU A 102 1.35 -3.91 19.76
CA GLU A 102 0.47 -5.06 19.80
C GLU A 102 -0.53 -5.06 18.64
N TRP A 103 -0.75 -6.24 18.08
CA TRP A 103 -1.64 -6.40 16.92
C TRP A 103 -3.10 -6.12 17.28
N ASP A 104 -3.55 -6.63 18.41
CA ASP A 104 -4.94 -6.52 18.85
C ASP A 104 -5.35 -5.06 19.06
N ASP A 105 -4.45 -4.24 19.65
CA ASP A 105 -4.66 -2.81 19.82
C ASP A 105 -4.81 -2.04 18.48
N ARG A 106 -4.43 -2.65 17.36
CA ARG A 106 -4.50 -2.05 16.02
C ARG A 106 -5.70 -2.46 15.21
N ILE A 107 -6.29 -3.60 15.57
CA ILE A 107 -7.45 -4.16 14.87
C ILE A 107 -8.75 -3.99 15.63
N GLU A 108 -8.72 -3.97 16.95
CA GLU A 108 -9.90 -3.79 17.78
C GLU A 108 -10.49 -2.39 17.65
N VAL A 109 -11.81 -2.31 17.38
CA VAL A 109 -12.53 -1.06 17.15
C VAL A 109 -13.70 -0.90 18.12
N PRO A 110 -13.43 -0.70 19.41
CA PRO A 110 -14.49 -0.60 20.43
C PRO A 110 -15.33 0.69 20.35
N SER A 111 -14.85 1.71 19.62
CA SER A 111 -15.57 2.98 19.48
C SER A 111 -15.25 3.70 18.18
N THR A 112 -16.12 4.64 17.79
CA THR A 112 -15.92 5.50 16.62
C THR A 112 -14.64 6.36 16.74
N ILE A 113 -14.28 6.80 17.93
CA ILE A 113 -13.06 7.59 18.18
C ILE A 113 -11.82 6.74 17.87
N ILE A 114 -11.80 5.50 18.36
CA ILE A 114 -10.71 4.56 18.07
C ILE A 114 -10.66 4.24 16.57
N TRP A 115 -11.81 4.07 15.92
CA TRP A 115 -11.86 3.90 14.47
C TRP A 115 -11.17 5.04 13.71
N PHE A 116 -11.47 6.30 14.06
CA PHE A 116 -10.79 7.46 13.46
C PHE A 116 -9.30 7.54 13.83
N SER A 117 -8.94 7.18 15.06
CA SER A 117 -7.53 7.07 15.45
C SER A 117 -6.80 6.05 14.59
N HIS A 118 -7.35 4.87 14.38
CA HIS A 118 -6.79 3.82 13.54
C HIS A 118 -6.71 4.23 12.06
N LEU A 119 -7.73 4.93 11.57
CA LEU A 119 -7.74 5.46 10.22
C LEU A 119 -6.61 6.48 9.98
N LEU A 120 -6.33 7.33 10.97
CA LEU A 120 -5.41 8.45 10.81
C LEU A 120 -3.98 8.14 11.25
N LEU A 121 -3.79 7.39 12.36
CA LEU A 121 -2.51 7.32 13.07
C LEU A 121 -2.12 5.90 13.54
N THR A 122 -3.05 5.13 14.13
CA THR A 122 -2.70 3.97 14.98
C THR A 122 -3.07 2.62 14.41
N GLY A 123 -3.83 2.53 13.32
CA GLY A 123 -4.30 1.27 12.74
C GLY A 123 -3.24 0.51 11.93
N THR A 124 -3.71 -0.45 11.15
CA THR A 124 -2.84 -1.29 10.30
C THR A 124 -2.27 -0.52 9.11
N TYR A 125 -3.09 0.35 8.49
CA TYR A 125 -2.69 1.20 7.36
C TYR A 125 -3.21 2.63 7.57
N PRO A 126 -2.70 3.36 8.58
CA PRO A 126 -3.17 4.70 8.88
C PRO A 126 -2.77 5.69 7.79
N LEU A 127 -3.57 6.76 7.63
CA LEU A 127 -3.26 7.80 6.66
C LEU A 127 -1.83 8.35 6.85
N PHE A 128 -1.43 8.62 8.09
CA PHE A 128 -0.07 8.95 8.46
C PHE A 128 0.61 7.71 9.07
N PRO A 129 1.77 7.26 8.56
CA PRO A 129 2.62 7.91 7.55
C PRO A 129 2.41 7.43 6.10
N TRP A 130 1.41 6.61 5.81
CA TRP A 130 1.25 5.93 4.51
C TRP A 130 0.99 6.86 3.32
N LEU A 131 0.47 8.08 3.57
CA LEU A 131 0.24 9.11 2.55
C LEU A 131 1.50 9.39 1.72
N ILE A 132 2.70 9.28 2.32
CA ILE A 132 3.97 9.59 1.64
C ILE A 132 4.21 8.71 0.40
N PHE A 133 3.78 7.44 0.44
CA PHE A 133 3.88 6.55 -0.71
C PHE A 133 2.94 6.96 -1.85
N ALA A 134 1.72 7.41 -1.54
CA ALA A 134 0.81 7.94 -2.53
C ALA A 134 1.35 9.25 -3.16
N MET A 135 1.97 10.11 -2.35
CA MET A 135 2.63 11.33 -2.82
C MET A 135 3.83 11.00 -3.72
N LEU A 136 4.65 10.00 -3.38
CA LEU A 136 5.73 9.50 -4.24
C LEU A 136 5.18 9.05 -5.61
N GLY A 137 4.08 8.31 -5.63
CA GLY A 137 3.41 7.89 -6.88
C GLY A 137 2.95 9.07 -7.73
N SER A 138 2.33 10.08 -7.13
CA SER A 138 1.92 11.29 -7.83
C SER A 138 3.09 12.11 -8.33
N TRP A 139 4.19 12.16 -7.59
CA TRP A 139 5.42 12.80 -8.04
C TRP A 139 6.02 12.09 -9.25
N ILE A 140 6.10 10.76 -9.26
CA ILE A 140 6.54 9.99 -10.43
C ILE A 140 5.65 10.30 -11.63
N ALA A 141 4.33 10.33 -11.45
CA ALA A 141 3.36 10.64 -12.51
C ALA A 141 3.50 12.07 -13.06
N SER A 142 3.98 13.02 -12.27
CA SER A 142 4.16 14.42 -12.65
C SER A 142 5.39 14.69 -13.51
N GLN A 143 6.26 13.68 -13.73
CA GLN A 143 7.49 13.85 -14.50
C GLN A 143 7.23 13.95 -16.01
N LYS A 144 7.97 14.85 -16.70
CA LYS A 144 7.69 15.20 -18.10
C LYS A 144 8.04 14.12 -19.12
N ASN A 145 9.05 13.29 -18.84
CA ASN A 145 9.70 12.49 -19.89
C ASN A 145 9.04 11.14 -20.23
N SER A 146 8.26 10.59 -19.33
CA SER A 146 7.43 9.40 -19.59
C SER A 146 6.52 9.16 -18.39
N ARG A 147 5.28 8.84 -18.64
CA ARG A 147 4.28 8.61 -17.59
C ARG A 147 4.64 7.49 -16.58
N LEU A 148 5.57 6.60 -16.93
CA LEU A 148 5.98 5.46 -16.13
C LEU A 148 7.45 5.51 -15.71
N THR A 149 8.27 6.41 -16.25
CA THR A 149 9.70 6.42 -15.99
C THR A 149 10.02 7.12 -14.68
N PHE A 150 10.72 6.41 -13.80
CA PHE A 150 11.28 7.02 -12.60
C PHE A 150 12.37 8.03 -12.98
N PRO A 151 12.33 9.25 -12.47
CA PRO A 151 13.29 10.28 -12.86
C PRO A 151 14.67 9.99 -12.24
N VAL A 152 15.64 9.69 -13.07
CA VAL A 152 17.04 9.51 -12.65
C VAL A 152 17.78 10.81 -12.82
N THR A 153 17.77 11.65 -11.79
CA THR A 153 18.56 12.89 -11.68
C THR A 153 19.72 12.66 -10.71
N LYS A 154 20.69 13.59 -10.66
CA LYS A 154 21.77 13.53 -9.66
C LYS A 154 21.18 13.47 -8.23
N GLY A 155 20.15 14.25 -7.93
CA GLY A 155 19.47 14.27 -6.64
C GLY A 155 18.84 12.93 -6.29
N THR A 156 18.05 12.34 -7.22
CA THR A 156 17.41 11.03 -6.95
C THR A 156 18.44 9.90 -6.86
N ALA A 157 19.49 9.92 -7.68
CA ALA A 157 20.57 8.94 -7.61
C ALA A 157 21.30 9.02 -6.25
N THR A 158 21.64 10.24 -5.80
CA THR A 158 22.25 10.46 -4.48
C THR A 158 21.34 9.94 -3.36
N SER A 159 20.05 10.28 -3.40
CA SER A 159 19.09 9.84 -2.38
C SER A 159 18.92 8.32 -2.34
N LEU A 160 18.91 7.67 -3.51
CA LEU A 160 18.86 6.20 -3.58
C LEU A 160 20.13 5.57 -3.03
N SER A 161 21.31 6.14 -3.35
CA SER A 161 22.59 5.67 -2.81
C SER A 161 22.63 5.83 -1.28
N MET A 162 22.15 6.96 -0.77
CA MET A 162 22.04 7.18 0.69
C MET A 162 21.05 6.21 1.33
N GLY A 163 19.90 5.97 0.73
CA GLY A 163 18.91 5.02 1.21
C GLY A 163 19.45 3.58 1.23
N LEU A 164 20.16 3.15 0.17
CA LEU A 164 20.83 1.84 0.15
C LEU A 164 21.93 1.75 1.21
N GLY A 165 22.77 2.79 1.32
CA GLY A 165 23.79 2.86 2.35
C GLY A 165 23.20 2.76 3.77
N PHE A 166 22.07 3.43 4.00
CA PHE A 166 21.32 3.32 5.25
C PHE A 166 20.83 1.88 5.50
N CYS A 167 20.24 1.21 4.50
CA CYS A 167 19.79 -0.19 4.62
C CYS A 167 20.95 -1.12 4.96
N ILE A 168 22.11 -0.96 4.29
CA ILE A 168 23.32 -1.75 4.59
C ILE A 168 23.82 -1.46 6.00
N ALA A 169 23.90 -0.19 6.38
CA ALA A 169 24.37 0.20 7.70
C ALA A 169 23.47 -0.37 8.82
N THR A 170 22.16 -0.31 8.65
CA THR A 170 21.19 -0.89 9.61
C THR A 170 21.28 -2.41 9.67
N LEU A 171 21.51 -3.09 8.54
CA LEU A 171 21.71 -4.55 8.50
C LEU A 171 22.98 -4.95 9.27
N VAL A 172 24.11 -4.26 9.01
CA VAL A 172 25.37 -4.50 9.73
C VAL A 172 25.22 -4.21 11.22
N TYR A 173 24.50 -3.16 11.58
CA TYR A 173 24.22 -2.83 12.98
C TYR A 173 23.38 -3.92 13.65
N SER A 174 22.35 -4.44 12.97
CA SER A 174 21.50 -5.54 13.40
C SER A 174 22.35 -6.77 13.75
N GLU A 175 23.19 -7.20 12.83
CA GLU A 175 24.07 -8.37 13.02
C GLU A 175 25.04 -8.19 14.19
N LYS A 176 25.70 -7.03 14.28
CA LYS A 176 26.68 -6.76 15.35
C LYS A 176 26.06 -6.72 16.75
N ASN A 177 24.79 -6.34 16.87
CA ASN A 177 24.12 -6.19 18.16
C ASN A 177 23.14 -7.32 18.46
N SER A 178 23.04 -8.34 17.59
CA SER A 178 22.09 -9.45 17.72
C SER A 178 20.63 -8.96 17.88
N ILE A 179 20.27 -7.89 17.14
CA ILE A 179 18.91 -7.34 17.08
C ILE A 179 18.32 -7.73 15.75
N ASP A 180 17.05 -8.11 15.69
CA ASP A 180 16.41 -8.39 14.41
C ASP A 180 16.40 -7.18 13.48
N TRP A 181 16.77 -7.40 12.23
CA TRP A 181 16.81 -6.32 11.27
C TRP A 181 15.42 -5.84 10.87
N ALA A 182 14.51 -6.77 10.61
CA ALA A 182 13.14 -6.43 10.18
C ALA A 182 12.14 -7.43 10.76
N ARG A 183 11.08 -6.90 11.34
CA ARG A 183 9.92 -7.68 11.82
C ARG A 183 8.62 -6.97 11.46
N PRO A 184 7.50 -7.71 11.32
CA PRO A 184 6.20 -7.08 11.18
C PRO A 184 5.87 -6.17 12.36
N ARG A 185 6.22 -6.59 13.58
CA ARG A 185 5.97 -5.90 14.85
C ARG A 185 7.04 -6.25 15.89
N GLY A 186 7.02 -5.55 17.03
CA GLY A 186 7.92 -5.81 18.14
C GLY A 186 9.28 -5.13 17.99
N ASP A 187 10.29 -5.66 18.70
CA ASP A 187 11.62 -5.08 18.75
C ASP A 187 12.44 -5.48 17.55
N ALA A 188 12.56 -4.57 16.60
CA ALA A 188 13.43 -4.69 15.43
C ALA A 188 13.86 -3.30 14.95
N ILE A 189 14.93 -3.25 14.15
CA ILE A 189 15.39 -1.98 13.58
C ILE A 189 14.34 -1.43 12.60
N LEU A 190 13.80 -2.26 11.75
CA LEU A 190 12.71 -1.93 10.82
C LEU A 190 11.42 -2.60 11.28
N THR A 191 10.39 -1.82 11.60
CA THR A 191 9.06 -2.34 11.94
C THR A 191 8.00 -1.82 11.00
N PHE A 192 7.06 -2.69 10.63
CA PHE A 192 5.94 -2.34 9.78
C PHE A 192 4.74 -1.83 10.60
N TYR A 193 4.56 -2.37 11.80
CA TYR A 193 3.52 -2.04 12.76
C TYR A 193 4.12 -1.69 14.13
N PRO A 194 4.25 -0.40 14.47
CA PRO A 194 4.09 0.80 13.64
C PRO A 194 5.18 0.95 12.58
N ALA A 195 4.84 1.65 11.50
CA ALA A 195 5.81 1.95 10.45
C ALA A 195 6.84 2.97 10.95
N ASN A 196 7.98 2.50 11.45
CA ASN A 196 9.02 3.37 12.01
C ASN A 196 9.85 4.08 10.92
N ALA A 197 10.65 5.09 11.31
CA ALA A 197 11.43 5.87 10.35
C ALA A 197 12.44 5.02 9.55
N PRO A 198 13.19 4.06 10.13
CA PRO A 198 14.03 3.14 9.36
C PRO A 198 13.26 2.33 8.31
N PHE A 199 12.08 1.81 8.66
CA PHE A 199 11.23 1.12 7.70
C PHE A 199 10.79 2.03 6.55
N LEU A 200 10.39 3.28 6.84
CA LEU A 200 9.96 4.21 5.80
C LEU A 200 11.09 4.53 4.82
N ILE A 201 12.32 4.74 5.31
CA ILE A 201 13.49 4.98 4.45
C ILE A 201 13.76 3.75 3.56
N ALA A 202 13.80 2.57 4.16
CA ALA A 202 14.03 1.33 3.42
C ALA A 202 12.91 1.06 2.39
N ALA A 203 11.65 1.28 2.77
CA ALA A 203 10.50 1.07 1.91
C ALA A 203 10.45 2.07 0.74
N LEU A 204 10.72 3.37 0.97
CA LEU A 204 10.81 4.37 -0.11
C LEU A 204 11.93 4.04 -1.08
N THR A 205 13.10 3.64 -0.56
CA THR A 205 14.24 3.21 -1.37
C THR A 205 13.90 1.96 -2.18
N GLY A 206 13.33 0.94 -1.55
CA GLY A 206 12.93 -0.30 -2.20
C GLY A 206 11.86 -0.09 -3.28
N VAL A 207 10.85 0.76 -3.02
CA VAL A 207 9.84 1.13 -4.03
C VAL A 207 10.47 1.79 -5.24
N ALA A 208 11.38 2.74 -5.05
CA ALA A 208 12.05 3.43 -6.15
C ALA A 208 12.91 2.48 -6.99
N ILE A 209 13.66 1.58 -6.35
CA ILE A 209 14.47 0.55 -7.02
C ILE A 209 13.56 -0.41 -7.81
N LEU A 210 12.52 -0.96 -7.17
CA LEU A 210 11.57 -1.85 -7.84
C LEU A 210 10.90 -1.16 -9.03
N TRP A 211 10.51 0.11 -8.88
CA TRP A 211 9.93 0.87 -9.98
C TRP A 211 10.91 0.97 -11.16
N MET A 212 12.17 1.31 -10.90
CA MET A 212 13.21 1.40 -11.95
C MET A 212 13.46 0.05 -12.64
N LEU A 213 13.43 -1.06 -11.89
CA LEU A 213 13.64 -2.40 -12.45
C LEU A 213 12.48 -2.84 -13.35
N ILE A 214 11.23 -2.56 -12.94
CA ILE A 214 10.05 -3.07 -13.64
C ILE A 214 9.46 -2.12 -14.68
N GLN A 215 9.80 -0.83 -14.67
CA GLN A 215 9.21 0.18 -15.56
C GLN A 215 9.37 -0.15 -17.07
N ASN A 216 10.41 -0.87 -17.44
CA ASN A 216 10.70 -1.28 -18.81
C ASN A 216 10.21 -2.70 -19.15
N VAL A 217 9.69 -3.42 -18.16
CA VAL A 217 9.19 -4.79 -18.37
C VAL A 217 7.84 -4.74 -19.07
N LYS A 218 7.79 -5.23 -20.29
CA LYS A 218 6.55 -5.37 -21.07
C LYS A 218 6.11 -6.83 -21.05
N SER A 219 5.04 -7.13 -20.31
CA SER A 219 4.47 -8.47 -20.26
C SER A 219 2.97 -8.43 -20.56
N THR A 220 2.60 -9.00 -21.71
CA THR A 220 1.19 -9.20 -22.06
C THR A 220 0.50 -10.24 -21.19
N ARG A 221 1.27 -11.20 -20.66
CA ARG A 221 0.75 -12.28 -19.80
C ARG A 221 0.32 -11.78 -18.42
N LEU A 222 0.97 -10.74 -17.89
CA LEU A 222 0.64 -10.15 -16.59
C LEU A 222 -0.49 -9.09 -16.67
N ASN A 223 -0.85 -8.62 -17.86
CA ASN A 223 -1.92 -7.64 -18.04
C ASN A 223 -3.26 -8.04 -17.41
N PRO A 224 -3.74 -9.31 -17.51
CA PRO A 224 -4.97 -9.73 -16.87
C PRO A 224 -4.94 -9.55 -15.34
N LEU A 225 -3.82 -9.93 -14.70
CA LEU A 225 -3.63 -9.78 -13.25
C LEU A 225 -3.71 -8.32 -12.82
N GLY A 226 -3.03 -7.41 -13.56
CA GLY A 226 -3.11 -5.98 -13.28
C GLY A 226 -4.51 -5.38 -13.47
N LYS A 227 -5.28 -5.86 -14.47
CA LYS A 227 -6.66 -5.42 -14.71
C LYS A 227 -7.66 -5.92 -13.67
N LEU A 228 -7.36 -7.01 -12.99
CA LEU A 228 -8.18 -7.68 -11.98
C LEU A 228 -7.59 -7.54 -10.56
N SER A 229 -6.70 -6.56 -10.36
CA SER A 229 -5.92 -6.43 -9.12
C SER A 229 -6.79 -6.26 -7.86
N LEU A 230 -7.88 -5.51 -7.94
CA LEU A 230 -8.82 -5.36 -6.83
C LEU A 230 -9.61 -6.65 -6.59
N SER A 231 -10.09 -7.31 -7.66
CA SER A 231 -10.81 -8.58 -7.55
C SER A 231 -9.92 -9.67 -6.96
N VAL A 232 -8.68 -9.78 -7.43
CA VAL A 232 -7.69 -10.70 -6.86
C VAL A 232 -7.41 -10.35 -5.41
N TYR A 233 -7.24 -9.06 -5.10
CA TYR A 233 -7.02 -8.60 -3.74
C TYR A 233 -8.19 -8.95 -2.80
N LEU A 234 -9.44 -8.87 -3.25
CA LEU A 234 -10.59 -9.27 -2.44
C LEU A 234 -10.64 -10.78 -2.24
N LEU A 235 -10.44 -11.54 -3.31
CA LEU A 235 -10.63 -12.98 -3.28
C LEU A 235 -9.49 -13.75 -2.62
N HIS A 236 -8.27 -13.20 -2.57
CA HIS A 236 -7.16 -13.92 -1.96
C HIS A 236 -7.32 -14.10 -0.44
N PHE A 237 -8.11 -13.27 0.24
CA PHE A 237 -8.40 -13.47 1.67
C PHE A 237 -9.30 -14.68 1.93
N PHE A 238 -10.13 -15.08 0.97
CA PHE A 238 -11.05 -16.19 1.16
C PHE A 238 -10.33 -17.53 1.38
N PRO A 239 -9.36 -17.97 0.55
CA PRO A 239 -8.60 -19.18 0.84
C PRO A 239 -7.78 -19.08 2.12
N ILE A 240 -7.23 -17.90 2.46
CA ILE A 240 -6.49 -17.68 3.70
C ILE A 240 -7.40 -17.91 4.90
N GLY A 241 -8.60 -17.33 4.90
CA GLY A 241 -9.59 -17.54 5.96
C GLY A 241 -10.00 -19.02 6.13
N LEU A 242 -10.16 -19.75 5.02
CA LEU A 242 -10.48 -21.18 5.05
C LEU A 242 -9.31 -22.05 5.52
N SER A 243 -8.07 -21.68 5.24
CA SER A 243 -6.88 -22.45 5.61
C SER A 243 -6.39 -22.18 7.03
N HIS A 244 -6.94 -21.21 7.73
CA HIS A 244 -6.47 -20.75 9.05
C HIS A 244 -6.37 -21.92 10.07
N THR A 245 -7.43 -22.69 10.26
CA THR A 245 -7.43 -23.84 11.18
C THR A 245 -6.38 -24.88 10.82
N PHE A 246 -6.09 -25.06 9.52
CA PHE A 246 -5.06 -25.97 9.06
C PHE A 246 -3.67 -25.44 9.37
N ASP A 247 -3.46 -24.15 9.19
CA ASP A 247 -2.19 -23.48 9.47
C ASP A 247 -1.86 -23.49 10.98
N GLU A 248 -2.82 -23.20 11.83
CA GLU A 248 -2.65 -23.25 13.30
C GLU A 248 -2.28 -24.64 13.84
N ASN A 249 -2.71 -25.70 13.18
CA ASN A 249 -2.45 -27.08 13.62
C ASN A 249 -1.14 -27.66 13.07
N ASN A 250 -0.42 -26.92 12.22
CA ASN A 250 0.81 -27.38 11.60
C ASN A 250 1.94 -26.38 11.82
N ASP A 251 2.96 -26.77 12.58
CA ASP A 251 4.19 -25.98 12.75
C ASP A 251 5.02 -26.05 11.45
N TRP A 252 4.78 -25.13 10.54
CA TRP A 252 5.47 -25.10 9.26
C TRP A 252 6.89 -24.58 9.40
N SER A 253 7.85 -25.29 8.79
CA SER A 253 9.21 -24.76 8.67
C SER A 253 9.22 -23.48 7.81
N PHE A 254 10.27 -22.67 7.95
CA PHE A 254 10.45 -21.47 7.14
C PHE A 254 10.42 -21.78 5.64
N GLU A 255 11.07 -22.87 5.20
CA GLU A 255 11.11 -23.28 3.79
C GLU A 255 9.73 -23.67 3.29
N THR A 256 8.95 -24.41 4.10
CA THR A 256 7.57 -24.79 3.76
C THR A 256 6.68 -23.57 3.62
N SER A 257 6.75 -22.64 4.55
CA SER A 257 6.01 -21.37 4.52
C SER A 257 6.38 -20.53 3.29
N LEU A 258 7.68 -20.40 3.01
CA LEU A 258 8.17 -19.66 1.84
C LEU A 258 7.65 -20.29 0.54
N PHE A 259 7.72 -21.62 0.41
CA PHE A 259 7.26 -22.34 -0.78
C PHE A 259 5.74 -22.19 -0.95
N ALA A 260 4.97 -22.33 0.13
CA ALA A 260 3.52 -22.15 0.12
C ALA A 260 3.13 -20.73 -0.33
N VAL A 261 3.78 -19.69 0.20
CA VAL A 261 3.54 -18.29 -0.18
C VAL A 261 3.89 -18.06 -1.66
N LEU A 262 4.99 -18.61 -2.14
CA LEU A 262 5.38 -18.50 -3.55
C LEU A 262 4.35 -19.14 -4.47
N ILE A 263 3.94 -20.38 -4.20
CA ILE A 263 2.90 -21.07 -4.99
C ILE A 263 1.59 -20.29 -4.92
N TYR A 264 1.17 -19.91 -3.72
CA TYR A 264 -0.05 -19.16 -3.52
C TYR A 264 -0.07 -17.84 -4.30
N THR A 265 1.06 -17.15 -4.34
CA THR A 265 1.18 -15.90 -5.11
C THR A 265 1.14 -16.16 -6.62
N LEU A 266 1.86 -17.19 -7.09
CA LEU A 266 1.96 -17.47 -8.53
C LEU A 266 0.67 -18.03 -9.13
N ILE A 267 -0.14 -18.75 -8.36
CA ILE A 267 -1.39 -19.34 -8.85
C ILE A 267 -2.41 -18.30 -9.29
N TRP A 268 -2.33 -17.06 -8.76
CA TRP A 268 -3.21 -15.97 -9.16
C TRP A 268 -2.97 -15.50 -10.60
N ILE A 269 -1.81 -15.79 -11.19
CA ILE A 269 -1.52 -15.44 -12.60
C ILE A 269 -2.43 -16.24 -13.55
N PRO A 270 -2.42 -17.58 -13.56
CA PRO A 270 -3.33 -18.34 -14.41
C PRO A 270 -4.80 -18.12 -14.05
N ILE A 271 -5.15 -17.97 -12.77
CA ILE A 271 -6.53 -17.66 -12.37
C ILE A 271 -7.00 -16.35 -13.02
N ALA A 272 -6.21 -15.27 -12.94
CA ALA A 272 -6.57 -13.99 -13.55
C ALA A 272 -6.65 -14.08 -15.09
N MET A 273 -5.79 -14.89 -15.72
CA MET A 273 -5.83 -15.12 -17.17
C MET A 273 -7.15 -15.80 -17.59
N VAL A 274 -7.54 -16.85 -16.90
CA VAL A 274 -8.79 -17.59 -17.14
C VAL A 274 -9.98 -16.71 -16.85
N TRP A 275 -10.01 -16.03 -15.70
CA TRP A 275 -11.08 -15.12 -15.31
C TRP A 275 -11.31 -14.02 -16.32
N SER A 276 -10.24 -13.34 -16.75
CA SER A 276 -10.34 -12.25 -17.72
C SER A 276 -10.92 -12.69 -19.07
N ARG A 277 -10.83 -13.98 -19.42
CA ARG A 277 -11.38 -14.56 -20.64
C ARG A 277 -12.82 -15.03 -20.49
N LEU A 278 -13.11 -15.76 -19.40
CA LEU A 278 -14.40 -16.44 -19.23
C LEU A 278 -15.48 -15.55 -18.63
N ILE A 279 -15.14 -14.79 -17.58
CA ILE A 279 -16.13 -14.03 -16.80
C ILE A 279 -15.68 -12.59 -16.46
N PRO A 280 -15.19 -11.79 -17.42
CA PRO A 280 -14.64 -10.45 -17.17
C PRO A 280 -15.63 -9.49 -16.51
N LYS A 281 -16.94 -9.72 -16.69
CA LYS A 281 -18.00 -8.89 -16.10
C LYS A 281 -18.24 -9.16 -14.62
N MET A 282 -17.73 -10.25 -14.08
CA MET A 282 -17.87 -10.61 -12.67
C MET A 282 -16.64 -10.16 -11.84
N SER A 283 -16.11 -8.98 -12.11
CA SER A 283 -14.98 -8.41 -11.37
C SER A 283 -15.40 -7.15 -10.64
N ALA A 284 -14.73 -6.89 -9.49
CA ALA A 284 -14.93 -5.69 -8.70
C ALA A 284 -14.64 -4.42 -9.51
N GLU A 285 -13.63 -4.47 -10.38
CA GLU A 285 -13.29 -3.38 -11.29
C GLU A 285 -14.40 -3.10 -12.29
N TYR A 286 -15.03 -4.15 -12.84
CA TYR A 286 -16.15 -3.97 -13.75
C TYR A 286 -17.36 -3.38 -13.03
N ALA A 287 -17.69 -3.89 -11.84
CA ALA A 287 -18.77 -3.35 -11.01
C ALA A 287 -18.52 -1.86 -10.69
N LEU A 288 -17.34 -1.51 -10.20
CA LEU A 288 -16.96 -0.15 -9.89
C LEU A 288 -17.03 0.78 -11.12
N ARG A 289 -16.51 0.32 -12.25
CA ARG A 289 -16.56 1.07 -13.52
C ARG A 289 -17.99 1.30 -13.98
N THR A 290 -18.85 0.30 -13.87
CA THR A 290 -20.26 0.38 -14.29
C THR A 290 -21.04 1.35 -13.42
N LEU A 291 -20.86 1.28 -12.11
CA LEU A 291 -21.46 2.21 -11.15
C LEU A 291 -21.00 3.65 -11.40
N THR A 292 -19.69 3.85 -11.61
CA THR A 292 -19.12 5.18 -11.86
C THR A 292 -19.65 5.79 -13.19
N LYS A 293 -19.85 4.96 -14.24
CA LYS A 293 -20.38 5.44 -15.51
C LYS A 293 -21.87 5.85 -15.44
N LYS A 294 -22.66 5.20 -14.59
CA LYS A 294 -24.07 5.59 -14.40
C LYS A 294 -24.19 7.00 -13.82
N LEU A 295 -23.29 7.39 -12.92
CA LEU A 295 -23.28 8.74 -12.34
C LEU A 295 -22.89 9.86 -13.32
N VAL A 296 -22.19 9.54 -14.40
CA VAL A 296 -21.80 10.54 -15.43
C VAL A 296 -22.97 10.84 -16.38
N LYS A 297 -23.94 9.94 -16.47
CA LYS A 297 -25.10 10.08 -17.38
C LYS A 297 -26.29 10.79 -16.73
N GLN A 298 -26.22 11.08 -15.47
CA GLN A 298 -27.15 11.93 -14.70
C GLN A 298 -26.57 13.33 -14.51
#